data_4e84335374696c5a4499d827a9a635a4
#
_entry.id   4e84335374696c5a4499d827a9a635a4
#
_cell.length_a   1.000
_cell.length_b   1.000
_cell.length_c   1.000
_cell.angle_alpha   90.00
_cell.angle_beta   90.00
_cell.angle_gamma   90.00
#
_symmetry.space_group_name_H-M   'P 1'
#
loop_
_entity.id
_entity.type
_entity.pdbx_description
1 polymer ?
#
loop_
_entity_poly.entity_id
_entity_poly.type
_entity_poly.pdbx_seq_one_letter_code
_entity_poly.pdbx_strand_id
1 'polypeptide(L)'
;MDLNILFEDKYVIAVEKPQSIPVQSDKTNDEDLMLYVKKYLREKSGHEEPYLGLIHRIDRPVGGVVVFAKNKFANSELSEQIRTNVIKKEYMVVVCGKPNNDEGILEDYMKKLVTINMSKITNSDDKNAKLARLKYNTVETLEDKEYGLLSLVKVELYTGRHHQIRLQLSNNMMPIWGDNKYNKVFVKKKEFTNIALWSYKYVYKHPKTKVDIITESVPKNIFPFNLFREILK
;
A
#
# COMPACT_ATOMS: atom_id res chain seq x y z
N MET A 1 0.24 4.81 20.37
CA MET A 1 1.19 4.28 19.36
C MET A 1 2.19 5.38 19.04
N ASP A 2 3.48 5.08 19.03
CA ASP A 2 4.50 6.00 18.56
C ASP A 2 4.49 6.04 17.03
N LEU A 3 4.42 7.26 16.45
CA LEU A 3 4.42 7.46 15.01
C LEU A 3 5.84 7.48 14.48
N ASN A 4 6.13 6.64 13.48
CA ASN A 4 7.34 6.77 12.68
C ASN A 4 7.10 7.80 11.58
N ILE A 5 7.66 9.02 11.76
CA ILE A 5 7.52 10.14 10.83
C ILE A 5 8.65 10.05 9.80
N LEU A 6 8.29 9.89 8.54
CA LEU A 6 9.23 9.76 7.42
C LEU A 6 9.59 11.13 6.81
N PHE A 7 8.64 12.06 6.83
CA PHE A 7 8.82 13.44 6.38
C PHE A 7 7.77 14.33 7.02
N GLU A 8 8.14 15.55 7.42
CA GLU A 8 7.18 16.54 7.89
C GLU A 8 7.66 17.97 7.62
N ASP A 9 6.74 18.78 7.14
CA ASP A 9 6.90 20.23 7.05
C ASP A 9 5.58 20.99 7.36
N LYS A 10 5.48 22.25 6.93
CA LYS A 10 4.25 23.05 7.10
C LYS A 10 3.06 22.53 6.28
N TYR A 11 3.29 21.82 5.18
CA TYR A 11 2.29 21.45 4.18
C TYR A 11 1.93 19.96 4.22
N VAL A 12 2.87 19.10 4.53
CA VAL A 12 2.75 17.65 4.37
C VAL A 12 3.28 16.94 5.61
N ILE A 13 2.69 15.81 5.94
CA ILE A 13 3.26 14.81 6.84
C ILE A 13 3.15 13.44 6.20
N ALA A 14 4.28 12.72 6.11
CA ALA A 14 4.36 11.34 5.68
C ALA A 14 4.77 10.47 6.86
N VAL A 15 4.04 9.40 7.09
CA VAL A 15 4.26 8.48 8.22
C VAL A 15 4.29 7.04 7.75
N GLU A 16 4.94 6.19 8.51
CA GLU A 16 4.84 4.74 8.35
C GLU A 16 3.60 4.22 9.07
N LYS A 17 2.69 3.65 8.31
CA LYS A 17 1.53 2.94 8.87
C LYS A 17 1.94 1.51 9.24
N PRO A 18 1.76 1.06 10.48
CA PRO A 18 1.90 -0.35 10.79
C PRO A 18 0.79 -1.18 10.14
N GLN A 19 1.02 -2.48 10.01
CA GLN A 19 -0.02 -3.41 9.58
C GLN A 19 -1.18 -3.45 10.57
N SER A 20 -2.35 -3.91 10.13
CA SER A 20 -3.55 -4.13 10.94
C SER A 20 -4.27 -2.89 11.47
N ILE A 21 -3.76 -1.68 11.25
CA ILE A 21 -4.42 -0.42 11.59
C ILE A 21 -5.05 0.18 10.32
N PRO A 22 -6.31 0.63 10.34
CA PRO A 22 -6.90 1.35 9.21
C PRO A 22 -6.27 2.74 9.07
N VAL A 23 -6.27 3.30 7.86
CA VAL A 23 -5.80 4.69 7.64
C VAL A 23 -6.79 5.69 8.21
N GLN A 24 -8.08 5.44 8.06
CA GLN A 24 -9.18 6.23 8.58
C GLN A 24 -10.23 5.32 9.20
N SER A 25 -11.09 5.84 10.06
CA SER A 25 -12.17 5.10 10.70
C SER A 25 -12.97 4.27 9.70
N ASP A 26 -13.20 3.02 10.07
CA ASP A 26 -14.05 2.09 9.37
C ASP A 26 -15.21 1.61 10.28
N LYS A 27 -15.94 0.59 9.86
CA LYS A 27 -17.10 0.08 10.60
C LYS A 27 -16.73 -0.62 11.94
N THR A 28 -15.46 -0.84 12.20
CA THR A 28 -15.01 -1.56 13.42
C THR A 28 -14.86 -0.64 14.63
N ASN A 29 -14.86 0.69 14.43
CA ASN A 29 -14.57 1.71 15.45
C ASN A 29 -13.18 1.56 16.10
N ASP A 30 -12.26 0.85 15.47
CA ASP A 30 -10.89 0.78 15.94
C ASP A 30 -10.18 2.12 15.72
N GLU A 31 -9.17 2.39 16.53
CA GLU A 31 -8.29 3.54 16.36
C GLU A 31 -7.61 3.47 14.98
N ASP A 32 -7.56 4.61 14.31
CA ASP A 32 -7.02 4.74 12.96
C ASP A 32 -5.77 5.63 12.91
N LEU A 33 -5.03 5.54 11.80
CA LEU A 33 -3.80 6.30 11.63
C LEU A 33 -4.04 7.82 11.67
N MET A 34 -5.16 8.31 11.12
CA MET A 34 -5.48 9.75 11.13
C MET A 34 -5.66 10.26 12.55
N LEU A 35 -6.25 9.46 13.46
CA LEU A 35 -6.41 9.81 14.87
C LEU A 35 -5.03 9.99 15.54
N TYR A 36 -4.11 9.07 15.33
CA TYR A 36 -2.75 9.16 15.88
C TYR A 36 -1.97 10.36 15.32
N VAL A 37 -2.07 10.61 14.01
CA VAL A 37 -1.41 11.77 13.39
C VAL A 37 -2.03 13.09 13.88
N LYS A 38 -3.35 13.18 14.03
CA LYS A 38 -4.00 14.37 14.61
C LYS A 38 -3.56 14.61 16.06
N LYS A 39 -3.48 13.54 16.87
CA LYS A 39 -2.99 13.64 18.25
C LYS A 39 -1.56 14.20 18.29
N TYR A 40 -0.66 13.66 17.48
CA TYR A 40 0.72 14.16 17.36
C TYR A 40 0.76 15.64 16.95
N LEU A 41 -0.01 16.03 15.93
CA LEU A 41 -0.03 17.42 15.47
C LEU A 41 -0.61 18.38 16.52
N ARG A 42 -1.62 17.95 17.28
CA ARG A 42 -2.19 18.71 18.41
C ARG A 42 -1.14 18.97 19.49
N GLU A 43 -0.46 17.93 19.92
CA GLU A 43 0.59 18.02 20.95
C GLU A 43 1.74 18.92 20.50
N LYS A 44 2.14 18.85 19.22
CA LYS A 44 3.23 19.64 18.65
C LYS A 44 2.88 21.10 18.43
N SER A 45 1.69 21.42 17.99
CA SER A 45 1.30 22.77 17.58
C SER A 45 0.51 23.55 18.62
N GLY A 46 -0.05 22.89 19.64
CA GLY A 46 -0.98 23.47 20.60
C GLY A 46 -2.37 23.77 20.05
N HIS A 47 -2.66 23.44 18.76
CA HIS A 47 -3.99 23.60 18.17
C HIS A 47 -4.87 22.40 18.51
N GLU A 48 -6.05 22.64 19.09
CA GLU A 48 -6.99 21.57 19.47
C GLU A 48 -7.47 20.75 18.27
N GLU A 49 -7.73 21.39 17.12
CA GLU A 49 -8.24 20.76 15.90
C GLU A 49 -7.32 21.01 14.70
N PRO A 50 -6.15 20.34 14.61
CA PRO A 50 -5.26 20.49 13.48
C PRO A 50 -5.91 19.92 12.20
N TYR A 51 -5.79 20.66 11.09
CA TYR A 51 -6.23 20.17 9.80
C TYR A 51 -5.37 18.96 9.37
N LEU A 52 -6.04 17.90 8.94
CA LEU A 52 -5.41 16.73 8.35
C LEU A 52 -6.25 16.23 7.17
N GLY A 53 -5.73 16.38 5.95
CA GLY A 53 -6.34 15.95 4.70
C GLY A 53 -5.84 14.58 4.26
N LEU A 54 -6.75 13.65 3.99
CA LEU A 54 -6.44 12.34 3.46
C LEU A 54 -6.15 12.43 1.96
N ILE A 55 -4.94 12.06 1.54
CA ILE A 55 -4.52 12.08 0.13
C ILE A 55 -4.73 10.71 -0.51
N HIS A 56 -4.28 9.67 0.14
CA HIS A 56 -4.47 8.30 -0.30
C HIS A 56 -4.60 7.36 0.90
N ARG A 57 -4.96 6.14 0.62
CA ARG A 57 -5.04 5.09 1.64
C ARG A 57 -4.48 3.78 1.12
N ILE A 58 -3.98 2.97 2.03
CA ILE A 58 -3.61 1.58 1.83
C ILE A 58 -4.55 0.69 2.64
N ASP A 59 -4.70 -0.57 2.26
CA ASP A 59 -5.59 -1.51 2.95
C ASP A 59 -5.16 -1.69 4.41
N ARG A 60 -6.10 -2.01 5.29
CA ARG A 60 -5.85 -2.22 6.72
C ARG A 60 -4.67 -3.16 7.01
N PRO A 61 -4.56 -4.36 6.38
CA PRO A 61 -3.46 -5.28 6.64
C PRO A 61 -2.13 -4.87 5.99
N VAL A 62 -2.11 -3.84 5.14
CA VAL A 62 -0.91 -3.35 4.43
C VAL A 62 -0.21 -2.31 5.28
N GLY A 63 1.11 -2.41 5.44
CA GLY A 63 1.94 -1.41 6.10
C GLY A 63 2.69 -0.51 5.13
N GLY A 64 3.42 0.49 5.66
CA GLY A 64 4.30 1.37 4.90
C GLY A 64 3.82 2.82 4.75
N VAL A 65 4.34 3.52 3.76
CA VAL A 65 4.19 4.97 3.59
C VAL A 65 2.73 5.39 3.39
N VAL A 66 2.29 6.36 4.20
CA VAL A 66 1.04 7.11 4.01
C VAL A 66 1.33 8.60 4.13
N VAL A 67 0.82 9.38 3.18
CA VAL A 67 1.01 10.84 3.09
C VAL A 67 -0.30 11.56 3.37
N PHE A 68 -0.24 12.58 4.22
CA PHE A 68 -1.36 13.47 4.55
C PHE A 68 -1.00 14.93 4.25
N ALA A 69 -2.01 15.73 3.94
CA ALA A 69 -1.88 17.17 3.83
C ALA A 69 -2.18 17.85 5.18
N LYS A 70 -1.36 18.84 5.56
CA LYS A 70 -1.52 19.61 6.81
C LYS A 70 -2.35 20.90 6.64
N ASN A 71 -2.80 21.21 5.43
CA ASN A 71 -3.70 22.33 5.13
C ASN A 71 -4.49 22.10 3.82
N LYS A 72 -5.53 22.89 3.59
CA LYS A 72 -6.43 22.78 2.43
C LYS A 72 -5.71 22.99 1.09
N PHE A 73 -4.74 23.91 1.03
CA PHE A 73 -3.94 24.14 -0.18
C PHE A 73 -3.15 22.90 -0.57
N ALA A 74 -2.39 22.34 0.37
CA ALA A 74 -1.62 21.11 0.13
C ALA A 74 -2.52 19.93 -0.25
N ASN A 75 -3.71 19.84 0.37
CA ASN A 75 -4.68 18.79 0.04
C ASN A 75 -5.16 18.88 -1.41
N SER A 76 -5.49 20.09 -1.87
CA SER A 76 -5.90 20.32 -3.27
C SER A 76 -4.79 19.95 -4.25
N GLU A 77 -3.56 20.42 -4.00
CA GLU A 77 -2.40 20.19 -4.86
C GLU A 77 -2.03 18.69 -4.97
N LEU A 78 -2.00 17.99 -3.84
CA LEU A 78 -1.67 16.56 -3.83
C LEU A 78 -2.81 15.71 -4.43
N SER A 79 -4.06 16.08 -4.21
CA SER A 79 -5.21 15.42 -4.84
C SER A 79 -5.17 15.55 -6.37
N GLU A 80 -4.77 16.72 -6.87
CA GLU A 80 -4.58 16.94 -8.30
C GLU A 80 -3.44 16.06 -8.86
N GLN A 81 -2.33 15.93 -8.14
CA GLN A 81 -1.25 15.04 -8.55
C GLN A 81 -1.67 13.56 -8.62
N ILE A 82 -2.57 13.12 -7.72
CA ILE A 82 -3.16 11.77 -7.82
C ILE A 82 -4.04 11.65 -9.07
N ARG A 83 -4.89 12.64 -9.31
CA ARG A 83 -5.81 12.66 -10.45
C ARG A 83 -5.07 12.63 -11.80
N THR A 84 -3.93 13.30 -11.87
CA THR A 84 -3.08 13.40 -13.06
C THR A 84 -1.99 12.34 -13.14
N ASN A 85 -1.97 11.38 -12.21
CA ASN A 85 -0.98 10.29 -12.12
C ASN A 85 0.49 10.76 -12.05
N VAL A 86 0.75 11.94 -11.49
CA VAL A 86 2.12 12.45 -11.26
C VAL A 86 2.81 11.69 -10.13
N ILE A 87 2.04 11.24 -9.16
CA ILE A 87 2.56 10.51 -7.98
C ILE A 87 3.00 9.10 -8.37
N LYS A 88 4.25 8.75 -8.06
CA LYS A 88 4.75 7.39 -8.22
C LYS A 88 4.60 6.62 -6.91
N LYS A 89 4.14 5.39 -6.99
CA LYS A 89 3.88 4.49 -5.86
C LYS A 89 4.54 3.15 -6.11
N GLU A 90 5.47 2.78 -5.24
CA GLU A 90 6.14 1.50 -5.31
C GLU A 90 5.85 0.68 -4.04
N TYR A 91 5.66 -0.60 -4.24
CA TYR A 91 5.38 -1.56 -3.18
C TYR A 91 6.41 -2.68 -3.19
N MET A 92 6.76 -3.20 -2.01
CA MET A 92 7.45 -4.47 -1.84
C MET A 92 6.41 -5.54 -1.50
N VAL A 93 6.50 -6.68 -2.16
CA VAL A 93 5.54 -7.77 -2.04
C VAL A 93 6.30 -9.10 -1.96
N VAL A 94 5.93 -9.97 -1.02
CA VAL A 94 6.41 -11.35 -1.06
C VAL A 94 5.29 -12.24 -1.61
N VAL A 95 5.57 -12.90 -2.71
CA VAL A 95 4.64 -13.85 -3.35
C VAL A 95 5.07 -15.29 -3.09
N CYS A 96 4.10 -16.20 -3.06
CA CYS A 96 4.34 -17.64 -2.99
C CYS A 96 4.66 -18.16 -4.40
N GLY A 97 5.79 -18.87 -4.52
CA GLY A 97 6.32 -19.37 -5.79
C GLY A 97 7.28 -18.41 -6.47
N LYS A 98 7.74 -18.84 -7.64
CA LYS A 98 8.59 -18.04 -8.54
C LYS A 98 7.73 -17.52 -9.68
N PRO A 99 7.74 -16.20 -9.98
CA PRO A 99 7.07 -15.66 -11.16
C PRO A 99 7.62 -16.31 -12.45
N ASN A 100 6.75 -16.52 -13.46
CA ASN A 100 7.15 -17.09 -14.73
C ASN A 100 8.14 -16.19 -15.50
N ASN A 101 8.00 -14.87 -15.34
CA ASN A 101 8.90 -13.87 -15.90
C ASN A 101 9.44 -13.01 -14.75
N ASP A 102 10.69 -12.59 -14.83
CA ASP A 102 11.30 -11.75 -13.80
C ASP A 102 10.69 -10.34 -13.75
N GLU A 103 10.15 -9.86 -14.86
CA GLU A 103 9.39 -8.59 -14.90
C GLU A 103 8.20 -8.68 -15.86
N GLY A 104 7.23 -7.77 -15.66
CA GLY A 104 6.08 -7.68 -16.55
C GLY A 104 5.15 -6.52 -16.22
N ILE A 105 4.22 -6.27 -17.13
CA ILE A 105 3.10 -5.34 -16.93
C ILE A 105 1.82 -6.17 -16.85
N LEU A 106 1.04 -5.95 -15.78
CA LEU A 106 -0.29 -6.53 -15.65
C LEU A 106 -1.33 -5.45 -15.92
N GLU A 107 -2.24 -5.76 -16.83
CA GLU A 107 -3.32 -4.88 -17.23
C GLU A 107 -4.63 -5.66 -17.28
N ASP A 108 -5.59 -5.29 -16.43
CA ASP A 108 -6.86 -5.96 -16.27
C ASP A 108 -7.99 -4.95 -16.08
N TYR A 109 -9.21 -5.33 -16.44
CA TYR A 109 -10.40 -4.63 -15.97
C TYR A 109 -10.88 -5.24 -14.66
N MET A 110 -11.08 -4.38 -13.65
CA MET A 110 -11.43 -4.79 -12.29
C MET A 110 -12.73 -4.17 -11.82
N LYS A 111 -13.55 -4.96 -11.09
CA LYS A 111 -14.78 -4.52 -10.45
C LYS A 111 -14.78 -4.84 -8.96
N LYS A 112 -15.16 -3.85 -8.12
CA LYS A 112 -15.34 -4.06 -6.69
C LYS A 112 -16.67 -4.78 -6.40
N LEU A 113 -16.60 -5.81 -5.58
CA LEU A 113 -17.75 -6.53 -5.00
C LEU A 113 -17.99 -5.97 -3.59
N VAL A 114 -18.89 -5.00 -3.49
CA VAL A 114 -19.09 -4.21 -2.27
C VAL A 114 -19.52 -5.08 -1.09
N THR A 115 -20.44 -6.01 -1.31
CA THR A 115 -21.05 -6.87 -0.29
C THR A 115 -20.03 -7.72 0.48
N ILE A 116 -19.02 -8.24 -0.22
CA ILE A 116 -18.00 -9.12 0.37
C ILE A 116 -16.63 -8.41 0.54
N ASN A 117 -16.57 -7.10 0.25
CA ASN A 117 -15.35 -6.31 0.30
C ASN A 117 -14.16 -6.96 -0.41
N MET A 118 -14.40 -7.42 -1.66
CA MET A 118 -13.41 -7.99 -2.57
C MET A 118 -13.45 -7.28 -3.92
N SER A 119 -12.54 -7.64 -4.81
CA SER A 119 -12.56 -7.25 -6.22
C SER A 119 -12.43 -8.50 -7.09
N LYS A 120 -12.91 -8.43 -8.32
CA LYS A 120 -12.74 -9.48 -9.33
C LYS A 120 -12.24 -8.89 -10.64
N ILE A 121 -11.57 -9.72 -11.44
CA ILE A 121 -11.28 -9.43 -12.84
C ILE A 121 -12.61 -9.56 -13.62
N THR A 122 -12.80 -8.70 -14.61
CA THR A 122 -14.00 -8.66 -15.44
C THR A 122 -13.66 -8.16 -16.85
N ASN A 123 -14.62 -8.04 -17.73
CA ASN A 123 -14.44 -7.51 -19.07
C ASN A 123 -14.62 -5.98 -19.09
N SER A 124 -14.14 -5.34 -20.16
CA SER A 124 -14.22 -3.88 -20.36
C SER A 124 -15.65 -3.32 -20.45
N ASP A 125 -16.57 -4.14 -20.90
CA ASP A 125 -17.99 -3.83 -21.08
C ASP A 125 -18.84 -3.96 -19.80
N ASP A 126 -18.28 -4.52 -18.71
CA ASP A 126 -18.97 -4.57 -17.42
C ASP A 126 -19.16 -3.14 -16.88
N LYS A 127 -20.39 -2.78 -16.59
CA LYS A 127 -20.83 -1.44 -16.11
C LYS A 127 -20.11 -1.05 -14.84
N ASN A 128 -19.16 -1.05 -14.36
CA ASN A 128 -18.37 -0.62 -13.22
C ASN A 128 -16.94 -1.18 -13.30
N ALA A 129 -16.58 -1.73 -14.46
CA ALA A 129 -15.21 -2.10 -14.75
C ALA A 129 -14.31 -0.87 -14.77
N LYS A 130 -13.13 -1.00 -14.19
CA LYS A 130 -12.10 0.05 -14.21
C LYS A 130 -10.78 -0.57 -14.60
N LEU A 131 -10.11 0.05 -15.56
CA LEU A 131 -8.76 -0.37 -15.96
C LEU A 131 -7.82 -0.27 -14.77
N ALA A 132 -7.04 -1.32 -14.57
CA ALA A 132 -6.03 -1.48 -13.53
C ALA A 132 -4.70 -1.86 -14.20
N ARG A 133 -3.63 -1.10 -13.91
CA ARG A 133 -2.31 -1.32 -14.50
C ARG A 133 -1.22 -1.18 -13.45
N LEU A 134 -0.30 -2.14 -13.44
CA LEU A 134 0.91 -2.13 -12.65
C LEU A 134 2.08 -2.74 -13.45
N LYS A 135 3.32 -2.39 -13.06
CA LYS A 135 4.53 -3.09 -13.45
C LYS A 135 5.08 -3.84 -12.25
N TYR A 136 5.62 -5.03 -12.45
CA TYR A 136 6.35 -5.77 -11.42
C TYR A 136 7.75 -6.16 -11.89
N ASN A 137 8.65 -6.33 -10.93
CA ASN A 137 9.99 -6.85 -11.12
C ASN A 137 10.36 -7.76 -9.95
N THR A 138 10.82 -8.97 -10.22
CA THR A 138 11.31 -9.91 -9.22
C THR A 138 12.72 -9.49 -8.78
N VAL A 139 12.88 -9.24 -7.50
CA VAL A 139 14.14 -8.76 -6.90
C VAL A 139 15.01 -9.91 -6.44
N GLU A 140 14.40 -10.87 -5.73
CA GLU A 140 15.09 -12.03 -5.15
C GLU A 140 14.11 -13.19 -5.02
N THR A 141 14.58 -14.42 -5.22
CA THR A 141 13.83 -15.65 -4.95
C THR A 141 14.64 -16.53 -4.01
N LEU A 142 13.99 -17.09 -3.00
CA LEU A 142 14.59 -18.02 -2.06
C LEU A 142 13.67 -19.22 -1.81
N GLU A 143 14.21 -20.29 -1.28
CA GLU A 143 13.47 -21.46 -0.83
C GLU A 143 13.41 -21.45 0.70
N ASP A 144 12.19 -21.39 1.24
CA ASP A 144 11.91 -21.50 2.66
C ASP A 144 11.47 -22.94 3.00
N LYS A 145 11.89 -23.46 4.15
CA LYS A 145 11.62 -24.85 4.54
C LYS A 145 10.13 -25.12 4.80
N GLU A 146 9.38 -24.13 5.24
CA GLU A 146 7.96 -24.26 5.60
C GLU A 146 7.04 -23.84 4.44
N TYR A 147 7.42 -22.77 3.73
CA TYR A 147 6.54 -22.14 2.71
C TYR A 147 6.96 -22.45 1.27
N GLY A 148 8.07 -23.20 1.05
CA GLY A 148 8.61 -23.47 -0.27
C GLY A 148 9.21 -22.22 -0.92
N LEU A 149 9.10 -22.13 -2.25
CA LEU A 149 9.62 -20.96 -2.98
C LEU A 149 8.86 -19.68 -2.61
N LEU A 150 9.61 -18.65 -2.25
CA LEU A 150 9.13 -17.30 -2.00
C LEU A 150 9.92 -16.32 -2.88
N SER A 151 9.22 -15.34 -3.46
CA SER A 151 9.86 -14.29 -4.26
C SER A 151 9.53 -12.90 -3.73
N LEU A 152 10.56 -12.08 -3.53
CA LEU A 152 10.42 -10.64 -3.30
C LEU A 152 10.20 -9.95 -4.64
N VAL A 153 9.10 -9.26 -4.75
CA VAL A 153 8.66 -8.56 -5.97
C VAL A 153 8.48 -7.08 -5.67
N LYS A 154 9.09 -6.23 -6.49
CA LYS A 154 8.85 -4.78 -6.49
C LYS A 154 7.71 -4.47 -7.46
N VAL A 155 6.71 -3.71 -7.03
CA VAL A 155 5.55 -3.34 -7.84
C VAL A 155 5.49 -1.82 -7.99
N GLU A 156 5.46 -1.33 -9.22
CA GLU A 156 5.14 0.06 -9.55
C GLU A 156 3.65 0.15 -9.93
N LEU A 157 2.89 0.96 -9.19
CA LEU A 157 1.44 1.03 -9.30
C LEU A 157 1.00 2.26 -10.11
N TYR A 158 0.55 2.07 -11.37
CA TYR A 158 0.07 3.14 -12.23
C TYR A 158 -1.37 3.56 -11.93
N THR A 159 -2.21 2.63 -11.46
CA THR A 159 -3.58 2.91 -11.03
C THR A 159 -3.78 2.44 -9.60
N GLY A 160 -4.76 3.00 -8.87
CA GLY A 160 -5.05 2.65 -7.46
C GLY A 160 -6.45 2.06 -7.30
N ARG A 161 -6.73 0.86 -7.85
CA ARG A 161 -8.03 0.19 -7.67
C ARG A 161 -8.07 -0.58 -6.35
N HIS A 162 -9.27 -0.78 -5.83
CA HIS A 162 -9.49 -1.55 -4.60
C HIS A 162 -8.89 -2.95 -4.72
N HIS A 163 -8.00 -3.33 -3.80
CA HIS A 163 -7.23 -4.58 -3.77
C HIS A 163 -6.43 -4.90 -5.06
N GLN A 164 -6.01 -3.88 -5.80
CA GLN A 164 -5.45 -4.06 -7.14
C GLN A 164 -4.26 -5.03 -7.17
N ILE A 165 -3.19 -4.74 -6.42
CA ILE A 165 -1.98 -5.56 -6.39
C ILE A 165 -2.32 -6.99 -5.98
N ARG A 166 -3.14 -7.16 -4.96
CA ARG A 166 -3.55 -8.45 -4.41
C ARG A 166 -4.25 -9.31 -5.47
N LEU A 167 -5.22 -8.74 -6.16
CA LEU A 167 -5.99 -9.46 -7.17
C LEU A 167 -5.18 -9.73 -8.43
N GLN A 168 -4.47 -8.72 -8.99
CA GLN A 168 -3.70 -8.90 -10.22
C GLN A 168 -2.57 -9.91 -10.06
N LEU A 169 -1.81 -9.86 -8.96
CA LEU A 169 -0.75 -10.85 -8.71
C LEU A 169 -1.34 -12.26 -8.53
N SER A 170 -2.41 -12.40 -7.74
CA SER A 170 -3.06 -13.71 -7.56
C SER A 170 -3.61 -14.27 -8.88
N ASN A 171 -4.22 -13.44 -9.74
CA ASN A 171 -4.73 -13.84 -11.05
C ASN A 171 -3.62 -14.30 -12.01
N ASN A 172 -2.40 -13.81 -11.82
CA ASN A 172 -1.22 -14.15 -12.61
C ASN A 172 -0.30 -15.17 -11.92
N MET A 173 -0.85 -16.08 -11.12
CA MET A 173 -0.14 -17.16 -10.43
C MET A 173 0.96 -16.71 -9.47
N MET A 174 0.87 -15.49 -8.97
CA MET A 174 1.76 -14.88 -7.99
C MET A 174 0.99 -14.50 -6.70
N PRO A 175 0.33 -15.44 -6.00
CA PRO A 175 -0.47 -15.10 -4.83
C PRO A 175 0.42 -14.59 -3.70
N ILE A 176 0.01 -13.48 -3.07
CA ILE A 176 0.78 -12.84 -2.00
C ILE A 176 0.77 -13.73 -0.75
N TRP A 177 1.93 -13.86 -0.10
CA TRP A 177 2.04 -14.53 1.19
C TRP A 177 1.17 -13.84 2.25
N GLY A 178 0.42 -14.61 3.03
CA GLY A 178 -0.47 -14.07 4.06
C GLY A 178 -1.78 -13.45 3.57
N ASP A 179 -2.05 -13.43 2.25
CA ASP A 179 -3.30 -12.86 1.75
C ASP A 179 -4.49 -13.80 2.00
N ASN A 180 -5.28 -13.48 3.02
CA ASN A 180 -6.47 -14.24 3.42
C ASN A 180 -7.71 -14.01 2.53
N LYS A 181 -7.60 -13.27 1.40
CA LYS A 181 -8.69 -13.05 0.45
C LYS A 181 -8.43 -13.65 -0.93
N TYR A 182 -7.19 -13.56 -1.41
CA TYR A 182 -6.84 -13.96 -2.78
C TYR A 182 -5.82 -15.10 -2.85
N ASN A 183 -5.14 -15.45 -1.76
CA ASN A 183 -4.27 -16.63 -1.72
C ASN A 183 -5.04 -17.82 -1.12
N LYS A 184 -5.35 -18.81 -1.98
CA LYS A 184 -6.16 -19.99 -1.61
C LYS A 184 -5.60 -20.78 -0.41
N VAL A 185 -4.26 -20.78 -0.21
CA VAL A 185 -3.61 -21.45 0.91
C VAL A 185 -3.98 -20.77 2.22
N PHE A 186 -3.85 -19.44 2.30
CA PHE A 186 -4.14 -18.66 3.51
C PHE A 186 -5.65 -18.51 3.77
N VAL A 187 -6.46 -18.45 2.71
CA VAL A 187 -7.93 -18.49 2.86
C VAL A 187 -8.39 -19.76 3.58
N LYS A 188 -7.76 -20.93 3.30
CA LYS A 188 -8.09 -22.22 3.93
C LYS A 188 -7.60 -22.35 5.36
N LYS A 189 -6.44 -21.73 5.71
CA LYS A 189 -5.85 -21.81 7.06
C LYS A 189 -6.75 -21.22 8.15
N LYS A 190 -7.66 -20.29 7.84
CA LYS A 190 -8.55 -19.56 8.77
C LYS A 190 -7.84 -18.82 9.91
N GLU A 191 -6.53 -18.78 9.91
CA GLU A 191 -5.71 -18.06 10.87
C GLU A 191 -5.45 -16.65 10.37
N PHE A 192 -5.40 -15.70 11.29
CA PHE A 192 -5.02 -14.33 10.94
C PHE A 192 -3.54 -14.29 10.61
N THR A 193 -3.22 -13.84 9.40
CA THR A 193 -1.86 -13.64 8.93
C THR A 193 -1.74 -12.24 8.34
N ASN A 194 -0.68 -11.53 8.68
CA ASN A 194 -0.39 -10.25 8.04
C ASN A 194 0.04 -10.49 6.59
N ILE A 195 -0.54 -9.75 5.67
CA ILE A 195 -0.20 -9.85 4.24
C ILE A 195 1.20 -9.29 3.99
N ALA A 196 1.98 -9.99 3.19
CA ALA A 196 3.31 -9.53 2.78
C ALA A 196 3.23 -8.52 1.61
N LEU A 197 2.57 -7.39 1.88
CA LEU A 197 2.43 -6.25 0.98
C LEU A 197 2.74 -4.98 1.76
N TRP A 198 3.71 -4.19 1.25
CA TRP A 198 4.23 -3.01 1.91
C TRP A 198 4.30 -1.82 0.97
N SER A 199 3.73 -0.68 1.34
CA SER A 199 3.88 0.60 0.63
C SER A 199 5.30 1.12 0.86
N TYR A 200 6.22 0.73 -0.03
CA TYR A 200 7.65 0.94 0.13
C TYR A 200 8.06 2.39 -0.13
N LYS A 201 7.62 2.95 -1.26
CA LYS A 201 8.09 4.27 -1.73
C LYS A 201 6.96 5.09 -2.32
N TYR A 202 6.93 6.36 -1.95
CA TYR A 202 5.96 7.33 -2.44
C TYR A 202 6.70 8.59 -2.91
N VAL A 203 6.58 8.93 -4.18
CA VAL A 203 7.24 10.11 -4.79
C VAL A 203 6.18 11.07 -5.27
N TYR A 204 6.25 12.31 -4.80
CA TYR A 204 5.31 13.38 -5.15
C TYR A 204 6.01 14.71 -5.23
N LYS A 205 5.44 15.68 -5.97
CA LYS A 205 5.93 17.04 -5.97
C LYS A 205 5.43 17.77 -4.73
N HIS A 206 6.34 18.43 -4.01
CA HIS A 206 5.98 19.23 -2.86
C HIS A 206 4.95 20.30 -3.25
N PRO A 207 3.81 20.45 -2.50
CA PRO A 207 2.70 21.32 -2.90
C PRO A 207 3.13 22.76 -3.21
N LYS A 208 4.01 23.34 -2.42
CA LYS A 208 4.47 24.72 -2.54
C LYS A 208 5.68 24.88 -3.45
N THR A 209 6.74 24.12 -3.24
CA THR A 209 8.02 24.32 -3.93
C THR A 209 8.14 23.56 -5.24
N LYS A 210 7.25 22.59 -5.50
CA LYS A 210 7.23 21.70 -6.67
C LYS A 210 8.46 20.80 -6.81
N VAL A 211 9.36 20.78 -5.83
CA VAL A 211 10.50 19.85 -5.75
C VAL A 211 9.97 18.44 -5.46
N ASP A 212 10.62 17.43 -6.02
CA ASP A 212 10.27 16.04 -5.75
C ASP A 212 10.63 15.66 -4.32
N ILE A 213 9.64 15.15 -3.60
CA ILE A 213 9.80 14.56 -2.26
C ILE A 213 9.72 13.05 -2.41
N ILE A 214 10.70 12.36 -1.86
CA ILE A 214 10.77 10.91 -1.82
C ILE A 214 10.60 10.48 -0.36
N THR A 215 9.61 9.63 -0.11
CA THR A 215 9.41 9.02 1.21
C THR A 215 9.49 7.51 1.06
N GLU A 216 10.29 6.87 1.92
CA GLU A 216 10.54 5.42 1.88
C GLU A 216 10.34 4.80 3.26
N SER A 217 9.85 3.56 3.27
CA SER A 217 9.69 2.73 4.45
C SER A 217 9.99 1.28 4.08
N VAL A 218 10.96 0.67 4.76
CA VAL A 218 11.44 -0.68 4.47
C VAL A 218 11.02 -1.65 5.57
N PRO A 219 10.36 -2.78 5.28
CA PRO A 219 9.86 -3.74 6.27
C PRO A 219 10.96 -4.68 6.80
N LYS A 220 12.08 -4.14 7.33
CA LYS A 220 13.29 -4.92 7.70
C LYS A 220 13.03 -6.01 8.76
N ASN A 221 12.14 -5.75 9.71
CA ASN A 221 11.87 -6.66 10.84
C ASN A 221 10.52 -7.38 10.71
N ILE A 222 9.94 -7.43 9.51
CA ILE A 222 8.62 -8.00 9.26
C ILE A 222 8.76 -9.29 8.44
N PHE A 223 8.25 -10.40 9.00
CA PHE A 223 8.18 -11.67 8.29
C PHE A 223 7.09 -11.62 7.20
N PRO A 224 7.32 -12.15 5.99
CA PRO A 224 8.53 -12.84 5.51
C PRO A 224 9.55 -11.92 4.80
N PHE A 225 9.40 -10.60 4.83
CA PHE A 225 10.34 -9.66 4.19
C PHE A 225 11.77 -9.80 4.71
N ASN A 226 11.93 -10.04 6.02
CA ASN A 226 13.22 -10.20 6.68
C ASN A 226 14.01 -11.45 6.27
N LEU A 227 13.45 -12.32 5.44
CA LEU A 227 14.16 -13.45 4.83
C LEU A 227 15.03 -13.02 3.64
N PHE A 228 14.72 -11.88 3.01
CA PHE A 228 15.37 -11.43 1.78
C PHE A 228 16.53 -10.48 2.06
N ARG A 229 17.69 -10.76 1.43
CA ARG A 229 18.92 -9.96 1.61
C ARG A 229 18.75 -8.53 1.14
N GLU A 230 17.96 -8.30 0.08
CA GLU A 230 17.71 -6.98 -0.47
C GLU A 230 16.95 -6.06 0.50
N ILE A 231 16.13 -6.62 1.38
CA ILE A 231 15.43 -5.88 2.43
C ILE A 231 16.37 -5.51 3.60
N LEU A 232 17.41 -6.33 3.83
CA LEU A 232 18.31 -6.14 4.97
C LEU A 232 19.44 -5.12 4.72
N LYS A 233 19.67 -4.76 3.43
CA LYS A 233 20.59 -3.69 3.04
C LYS A 233 20.03 -2.32 3.45
#